data_50756c262f9838eec1ffc74968f9eacb
#
_entry.id   50756c262f9838eec1ffc74968f9eacb
#
_cell.length_a   1.000
_cell.length_b   1.000
_cell.length_c   1.000
_cell.angle_alpha   90.00
_cell.angle_beta   90.00
_cell.angle_gamma   90.00
#
_symmetry.space_group_name_H-M   'P 1'
#
loop_
_entity.id
_entity.type
_entity.pdbx_description
1 polymer ?
#
loop_
_entity_poly.entity_id
_entity_poly.type
_entity_poly.pdbx_seq_one_letter_code
_entity_poly.pdbx_strand_id
1 'polypeptide(L)'
;AIAGLSMGGGGTASYAQRYPDMYCAAYAMSALMNIPVSGEEVGRDPDPTNKMAVLTRSVQEHSCIKYVLEADEARKAALRTVQWFVDCGDDDFLLDRNIEFFQAMRNAGIPCQFRVRDGGHTSEYWHSALYMCLPFVSRCFEK
;
A
#
# COMPACT_ATOMS: atom_id res chain seq x y z
N ALA A 1 9.07 -8.17 -9.59
CA ALA A 1 7.85 -7.86 -8.84
C ALA A 1 8.18 -7.71 -7.36
N ILE A 2 7.28 -7.11 -6.62
CA ILE A 2 7.39 -6.93 -5.17
C ILE A 2 6.04 -7.28 -4.52
N ALA A 3 6.10 -7.95 -3.37
CA ALA A 3 4.93 -8.26 -2.56
C ALA A 3 5.28 -8.17 -1.08
N GLY A 4 4.32 -7.81 -0.25
CA GLY A 4 4.54 -7.71 1.18
C GLY A 4 3.23 -7.54 1.95
N LEU A 5 3.32 -7.76 3.26
CA LEU A 5 2.17 -7.68 4.16
C LEU A 5 2.42 -6.63 5.25
N SER A 6 1.35 -6.02 5.74
CA SER A 6 1.38 -5.06 6.85
C SER A 6 2.34 -3.88 6.56
N MET A 7 3.34 -3.66 7.40
CA MET A 7 4.40 -2.66 7.13
C MET A 7 5.13 -2.98 5.80
N GLY A 8 5.38 -4.25 5.50
CA GLY A 8 5.93 -4.69 4.22
C GLY A 8 5.01 -4.45 3.03
N GLY A 9 3.69 -4.44 3.24
CA GLY A 9 2.71 -4.03 2.22
C GLY A 9 2.82 -2.53 1.89
N GLY A 10 2.96 -1.69 2.91
CA GLY A 10 3.28 -0.27 2.73
C GLY A 10 4.61 -0.06 2.02
N GLY A 11 5.63 -0.84 2.39
CA GLY A 11 6.92 -0.87 1.70
C GLY A 11 6.79 -1.26 0.23
N THR A 12 5.99 -2.30 -0.05
CA THR A 12 5.69 -2.74 -1.42
C THR A 12 5.16 -1.59 -2.27
N ALA A 13 4.14 -0.90 -1.79
CA ALA A 13 3.56 0.25 -2.49
C ALA A 13 4.57 1.39 -2.64
N SER A 14 5.28 1.74 -1.57
CA SER A 14 6.24 2.84 -1.56
C SER A 14 7.41 2.60 -2.52
N TYR A 15 7.99 1.41 -2.53
CA TYR A 15 9.10 1.09 -3.45
C TYR A 15 8.64 1.09 -4.91
N ALA A 16 7.49 0.47 -5.20
CA ALA A 16 6.97 0.43 -6.56
C ALA A 16 6.55 1.82 -7.06
N GLN A 17 6.08 2.71 -6.18
CA GLN A 17 5.79 4.10 -6.52
C GLN A 17 7.04 4.89 -6.88
N ARG A 18 8.12 4.69 -6.12
CA ARG A 18 9.36 5.47 -6.28
C ARG A 18 10.26 4.93 -7.37
N TYR A 19 10.20 3.64 -7.61
CA TYR A 19 11.06 2.93 -8.58
C TYR A 19 10.22 2.07 -9.53
N PRO A 20 9.26 2.66 -10.27
CA PRO A 20 8.36 1.90 -11.14
C PRO A 20 9.09 1.11 -12.22
N ASP A 21 10.24 1.56 -12.65
CA ASP A 21 11.06 0.85 -13.65
C ASP A 21 11.65 -0.47 -13.14
N MET A 22 11.70 -0.67 -11.82
CA MET A 22 12.25 -1.89 -11.22
C MET A 22 11.21 -2.99 -11.04
N TYR A 23 9.91 -2.66 -11.12
CA TYR A 23 8.85 -3.60 -10.75
C TYR A 23 7.76 -3.66 -11.82
N CYS A 24 7.52 -4.86 -12.35
CA CYS A 24 6.37 -5.09 -13.24
C CYS A 24 5.06 -5.26 -12.48
N ALA A 25 5.12 -5.67 -11.21
CA ALA A 25 3.96 -5.89 -10.36
C ALA A 25 4.24 -5.57 -8.90
N ALA A 26 3.22 -5.06 -8.21
CA ALA A 26 3.20 -4.79 -6.78
C ALA A 26 1.92 -5.39 -6.15
N TYR A 27 2.09 -6.31 -5.21
CA TYR A 27 0.99 -6.95 -4.49
C TYR A 27 1.08 -6.63 -3.00
N ALA A 28 0.20 -5.77 -2.52
CA ALA A 28 0.20 -5.27 -1.14
C ALA A 28 -0.92 -5.94 -0.33
N MET A 29 -0.55 -6.63 0.74
CA MET A 29 -1.48 -7.34 1.64
C MET A 29 -1.61 -6.60 2.96
N SER A 30 -2.83 -6.28 3.38
CA SER A 30 -3.09 -5.61 4.68
C SER A 30 -2.11 -4.45 4.91
N ALA A 31 -1.95 -3.61 3.92
CA ALA A 31 -0.80 -2.71 3.83
C ALA A 31 -0.93 -1.48 4.73
N LEU A 32 0.19 -1.10 5.34
CA LEU A 32 0.33 0.17 6.04
C LEU A 32 0.54 1.29 5.01
N MET A 33 -0.54 1.71 4.36
CA MET A 33 -0.51 2.76 3.32
C MET A 33 -0.36 4.17 3.91
N ASN A 34 -0.86 4.33 5.13
CA ASN A 34 -0.71 5.50 5.97
C ASN A 34 -1.05 5.06 7.40
N ILE A 35 -0.64 5.83 8.40
CA ILE A 35 -1.06 5.55 9.77
C ILE A 35 -2.55 5.88 9.90
N PRO A 36 -3.36 4.97 10.49
CA PRO A 36 -4.72 5.28 10.86
C PRO A 36 -4.70 6.41 11.89
N VAL A 37 -5.04 7.60 11.49
CA VAL A 37 -5.07 8.76 12.38
C VAL A 37 -6.48 8.94 12.88
N SER A 38 -6.72 8.60 14.13
CA SER A 38 -7.88 9.08 14.85
C SER A 38 -7.49 10.40 15.52
N GLY A 39 -7.79 11.52 14.85
CA GLY A 39 -7.63 12.83 15.44
C GLY A 39 -6.20 13.42 15.43
N GLU A 40 -6.10 14.62 16.02
CA GLU A 40 -4.92 15.49 15.98
C GLU A 40 -3.72 15.02 16.83
N GLU A 41 -3.81 13.85 17.46
CA GLU A 41 -2.84 13.42 18.47
C GLU A 41 -1.62 12.68 17.91
N VAL A 42 -1.70 12.18 16.68
CA VAL A 42 -0.58 11.44 16.09
C VAL A 42 0.47 12.43 15.61
N GLY A 43 1.61 12.41 16.26
CA GLY A 43 2.75 13.28 15.95
C GLY A 43 2.99 14.39 16.96
N ARG A 44 2.15 14.51 18.00
CA ARG A 44 2.35 15.45 19.11
C ARG A 44 3.04 14.81 20.32
N ASP A 45 3.96 13.88 20.09
CA ASP A 45 4.82 13.46 21.19
C ASP A 45 5.64 14.68 21.66
N PRO A 46 5.58 15.05 22.94
CA PRO A 46 6.38 16.15 23.48
C PRO A 46 7.89 15.92 23.33
N ASP A 47 8.31 14.65 23.16
CA ASP A 47 9.69 14.31 22.84
C ASP A 47 9.83 13.97 21.33
N PRO A 48 10.33 14.91 20.50
CA PRO A 48 10.50 14.67 19.06
C PRO A 48 11.56 13.63 18.73
N THR A 49 12.35 13.17 19.71
CA THR A 49 13.38 12.14 19.54
C THR A 49 12.87 10.74 19.85
N ASN A 50 11.65 10.61 20.38
CA ASN A 50 11.03 9.31 20.64
C ASN A 50 10.94 8.51 19.33
N LYS A 51 11.42 7.26 19.37
CA LYS A 51 11.44 6.38 18.19
C LYS A 51 10.06 6.22 17.53
N MET A 52 9.00 6.11 18.34
CA MET A 52 7.63 5.99 17.80
C MET A 52 7.18 7.27 17.10
N ALA A 53 7.50 8.44 17.67
CA ALA A 53 7.18 9.72 17.04
C ALA A 53 7.95 9.89 15.70
N VAL A 54 9.20 9.47 15.66
CA VAL A 54 10.01 9.49 14.42
C VAL A 54 9.42 8.58 13.36
N LEU A 55 9.07 7.32 13.74
CA LEU A 55 8.44 6.37 12.83
C LEU A 55 7.09 6.87 12.31
N THR A 56 6.26 7.40 13.19
CA THR A 56 4.94 7.95 12.83
C THR A 56 5.08 9.08 11.80
N ARG A 57 5.97 10.03 12.05
CA ARG A 57 6.24 11.11 11.08
C ARG A 57 6.73 10.56 9.74
N SER A 58 7.66 9.60 9.79
CA SER A 58 8.19 8.98 8.58
C SER A 58 7.09 8.32 7.73
N VAL A 59 6.18 7.58 8.36
CA VAL A 59 5.06 6.96 7.64
C VAL A 59 4.12 8.02 7.05
N GLN A 60 3.84 9.10 7.78
CA GLN A 60 3.01 10.19 7.29
C GLN A 60 3.66 10.94 6.11
N GLU A 61 4.94 11.24 6.21
CA GLU A 61 5.70 11.92 5.15
C GLU A 61 5.83 11.06 3.90
N HIS A 62 5.89 9.73 4.08
CA HIS A 62 6.03 8.76 3.00
C HIS A 62 4.71 8.04 2.68
N SER A 63 3.57 8.65 3.01
CA SER A 63 2.26 8.07 2.75
C SER A 63 2.09 7.70 1.27
N CYS A 64 1.76 6.44 1.02
CA CYS A 64 1.48 5.95 -0.32
C CYS A 64 0.24 6.62 -0.93
N ILE A 65 -0.73 7.00 -0.10
CA ILE A 65 -1.95 7.71 -0.50
C ILE A 65 -1.59 9.12 -0.95
N LYS A 66 -0.85 9.87 -0.14
CA LYS A 66 -0.41 11.22 -0.45
C LYS A 66 0.40 11.26 -1.75
N TYR A 67 1.27 10.28 -1.96
CA TYR A 67 2.07 10.16 -3.18
C TYR A 67 1.20 10.15 -4.44
N VAL A 68 0.10 9.41 -4.42
CA VAL A 68 -0.86 9.33 -5.55
C VAL A 68 -1.64 10.64 -5.69
N LEU A 69 -2.14 11.19 -4.57
CA LEU A 69 -2.94 12.41 -4.58
C LEU A 69 -2.16 13.62 -5.14
N GLU A 70 -0.87 13.69 -4.87
CA GLU A 70 0.02 14.77 -5.32
C GLU A 70 0.74 14.47 -6.64
N ALA A 71 0.48 13.32 -7.26
CA ALA A 71 1.15 12.91 -8.49
C ALA A 71 0.76 13.80 -9.67
N ASP A 72 1.77 14.32 -10.38
CA ASP A 72 1.60 14.95 -11.68
C ASP A 72 1.38 13.89 -12.79
N GLU A 73 1.12 14.34 -14.01
CA GLU A 73 0.85 13.42 -15.13
C GLU A 73 2.04 12.50 -15.45
N ALA A 74 3.27 12.96 -15.28
CA ALA A 74 4.47 12.15 -15.51
C ALA A 74 4.56 11.01 -14.47
N ARG A 75 4.30 11.30 -13.19
CA ARG A 75 4.25 10.29 -12.13
C ARG A 75 3.10 9.31 -12.33
N LYS A 76 1.90 9.79 -12.68
CA LYS A 76 0.76 8.91 -12.98
C LYS A 76 1.08 7.97 -14.14
N ALA A 77 1.72 8.47 -15.20
CA ALA A 77 2.15 7.65 -16.33
C ALA A 77 3.14 6.56 -15.89
N ALA A 78 4.12 6.91 -15.06
CA ALA A 78 5.05 5.95 -14.49
C ALA A 78 4.35 4.88 -13.63
N LEU A 79 3.40 5.28 -12.79
CA LEU A 79 2.63 4.34 -11.96
C LEU A 79 1.77 3.38 -12.79
N ARG A 80 1.32 3.78 -13.97
CA ARG A 80 0.55 2.91 -14.89
C ARG A 80 1.40 1.80 -15.52
N THR A 81 2.72 1.86 -15.44
CA THR A 81 3.60 0.80 -15.94
C THR A 81 3.67 -0.40 -15.00
N VAL A 82 3.28 -0.24 -13.75
CA VAL A 82 3.25 -1.29 -12.74
C VAL A 82 1.85 -1.90 -12.66
N GLN A 83 1.76 -3.22 -12.54
CA GLN A 83 0.50 -3.90 -12.24
C GLN A 83 0.27 -3.89 -10.73
N TRP A 84 -0.84 -3.28 -10.29
CA TRP A 84 -1.13 -3.08 -8.87
C TRP A 84 -2.23 -4.01 -8.37
N PHE A 85 -2.00 -4.61 -7.21
CA PHE A 85 -3.01 -5.37 -6.49
C PHE A 85 -2.94 -5.06 -4.99
N VAL A 86 -4.10 -4.73 -4.40
CA VAL A 86 -4.27 -4.53 -2.96
C VAL A 86 -5.23 -5.59 -2.43
N ASP A 87 -4.85 -6.27 -1.36
CA ASP A 87 -5.62 -7.35 -0.74
C ASP A 87 -5.69 -7.11 0.77
N CYS A 88 -6.90 -6.99 1.34
CA CYS A 88 -7.08 -6.67 2.76
C CYS A 88 -8.34 -7.36 3.30
N GLY A 89 -8.27 -7.86 4.53
CA GLY A 89 -9.43 -8.44 5.20
C GLY A 89 -10.45 -7.39 5.64
N ASP A 90 -11.72 -7.78 5.70
CA ASP A 90 -12.81 -6.88 6.11
C ASP A 90 -12.78 -6.55 7.62
N ASP A 91 -12.16 -7.39 8.44
CA ASP A 91 -11.92 -7.16 9.86
C ASP A 91 -10.52 -6.58 10.17
N ASP A 92 -9.75 -6.21 9.14
CA ASP A 92 -8.42 -5.65 9.32
C ASP A 92 -8.50 -4.16 9.71
N PHE A 93 -7.80 -3.77 10.78
CA PHE A 93 -7.78 -2.36 11.25
C PHE A 93 -7.15 -1.40 10.23
N LEU A 94 -6.45 -1.89 9.22
CA LEU A 94 -5.88 -1.10 8.14
C LEU A 94 -6.78 -1.01 6.90
N LEU A 95 -7.95 -1.62 6.92
CA LEU A 95 -8.83 -1.69 5.75
C LEU A 95 -9.14 -0.30 5.18
N ASP A 96 -9.51 0.65 6.02
CA ASP A 96 -9.89 1.99 5.56
C ASP A 96 -8.76 2.67 4.78
N ARG A 97 -7.52 2.49 5.20
CA ARG A 97 -6.34 3.05 4.51
C ARG A 97 -6.09 2.37 3.15
N ASN A 98 -6.36 1.07 3.08
CA ASN A 98 -6.27 0.32 1.82
C ASN A 98 -7.38 0.73 0.84
N ILE A 99 -8.59 0.99 1.32
CA ILE A 99 -9.69 1.53 0.52
C ILE A 99 -9.33 2.93 -0.01
N GLU A 100 -8.82 3.81 0.85
CA GLU A 100 -8.40 5.15 0.43
C GLU A 100 -7.30 5.11 -0.64
N PHE A 101 -6.32 4.25 -0.49
CA PHE A 101 -5.28 4.06 -1.50
C PHE A 101 -5.87 3.62 -2.83
N PHE A 102 -6.75 2.61 -2.82
CA PHE A 102 -7.43 2.14 -4.03
C PHE A 102 -8.24 3.26 -4.69
N GLN A 103 -8.99 4.04 -3.92
CA GLN A 103 -9.77 5.17 -4.44
C GLN A 103 -8.86 6.25 -5.04
N ALA A 104 -7.75 6.58 -4.39
CA ALA A 104 -6.77 7.53 -4.92
C ALA A 104 -6.20 7.06 -6.26
N MET A 105 -5.83 5.78 -6.38
CA MET A 105 -5.35 5.17 -7.62
C MET A 105 -6.42 5.26 -8.72
N ARG A 106 -7.65 4.87 -8.40
CA ARG A 106 -8.78 4.92 -9.34
C ARG A 106 -9.06 6.33 -9.82
N ASN A 107 -9.09 7.31 -8.93
CA ASN A 107 -9.34 8.71 -9.27
C ASN A 107 -8.20 9.32 -10.11
N ALA A 108 -6.98 8.83 -9.92
CA ALA A 108 -5.82 9.23 -10.73
C ALA A 108 -5.75 8.51 -12.09
N GLY A 109 -6.67 7.61 -12.41
CA GLY A 109 -6.65 6.83 -13.64
C GLY A 109 -5.51 5.81 -13.68
N ILE A 110 -5.09 5.29 -12.53
CA ILE A 110 -4.07 4.25 -12.41
C ILE A 110 -4.78 2.92 -12.13
N PRO A 111 -4.72 1.94 -13.06
CA PRO A 111 -5.36 0.64 -12.84
C PRO A 111 -4.81 -0.05 -11.59
N CYS A 112 -5.70 -0.46 -10.71
CA CYS A 112 -5.37 -1.15 -9.48
C CYS A 112 -6.46 -2.18 -9.19
N GLN A 113 -6.08 -3.44 -9.00
CA GLN A 113 -7.02 -4.46 -8.53
C GLN A 113 -7.13 -4.36 -7.01
N PHE A 114 -8.33 -4.59 -6.50
CA PHE A 114 -8.59 -4.55 -5.07
C PHE A 114 -9.51 -5.69 -4.67
N ARG A 115 -9.13 -6.39 -3.62
CA ARG A 115 -9.94 -7.48 -3.07
C ARG A 115 -10.05 -7.35 -1.57
N VAL A 116 -11.28 -7.45 -1.09
CA VAL A 116 -11.60 -7.59 0.34
C VAL A 116 -12.23 -8.96 0.54
N ARG A 117 -11.74 -9.72 1.51
CA ARG A 117 -12.27 -11.02 1.90
C ARG A 117 -12.49 -11.07 3.40
N ASP A 118 -13.29 -12.03 3.84
CA ASP A 118 -13.45 -12.35 5.26
C ASP A 118 -12.10 -12.60 5.92
N GLY A 119 -11.82 -11.91 7.01
CA GLY A 119 -10.62 -12.08 7.81
C GLY A 119 -10.00 -10.77 8.29
N GLY A 120 -9.01 -10.91 9.15
CA GLY A 120 -8.34 -9.81 9.82
C GLY A 120 -6.84 -9.74 9.53
N HIS A 121 -6.13 -9.05 10.41
CA HIS A 121 -4.68 -8.87 10.32
C HIS A 121 -3.94 -10.10 10.87
N THR A 122 -3.98 -11.21 10.12
CA THR A 122 -3.51 -12.51 10.57
C THR A 122 -2.70 -13.26 9.52
N SER A 123 -1.81 -14.15 9.99
CA SER A 123 -1.02 -15.02 9.10
C SER A 123 -1.91 -15.93 8.26
N GLU A 124 -3.05 -16.36 8.77
CA GLU A 124 -4.02 -17.16 8.03
C GLU A 124 -4.52 -16.43 6.79
N TYR A 125 -4.91 -15.16 6.95
CA TYR A 125 -5.32 -14.32 5.83
C TYR A 125 -4.20 -14.21 4.78
N TRP A 126 -2.99 -13.92 5.20
CA TRP A 126 -1.85 -13.73 4.30
C TRP A 126 -1.43 -15.01 3.58
N HIS A 127 -1.47 -16.16 4.26
CA HIS A 127 -1.25 -17.46 3.59
C HIS A 127 -2.27 -17.68 2.48
N SER A 128 -3.54 -17.42 2.75
CA SER A 128 -4.59 -17.57 1.74
C SER A 128 -4.45 -16.56 0.59
N ALA A 129 -3.94 -15.36 0.87
CA ALA A 129 -3.70 -14.34 -0.16
C ALA A 129 -2.64 -14.76 -1.17
N LEU A 130 -1.70 -15.64 -0.80
CA LEU A 130 -0.67 -16.14 -1.72
C LEU A 130 -1.25 -16.89 -2.93
N TYR A 131 -2.40 -17.54 -2.79
CA TYR A 131 -3.09 -18.18 -3.90
C TYR A 131 -3.51 -17.20 -5.01
N MET A 132 -3.66 -15.95 -4.70
CA MET A 132 -3.91 -14.89 -5.69
C MET A 132 -2.63 -14.15 -6.06
N CYS A 133 -1.78 -13.88 -5.08
CA CYS A 133 -0.54 -13.14 -5.26
C CYS A 133 0.40 -13.82 -6.27
N LEU A 134 0.67 -15.10 -6.08
CA LEU A 134 1.61 -15.84 -6.94
C LEU A 134 1.17 -15.90 -8.40
N PRO A 135 -0.08 -16.27 -8.74
CA PRO A 135 -0.55 -16.23 -10.13
C PRO A 135 -0.56 -14.82 -10.72
N PHE A 136 -0.92 -13.80 -9.91
CA PHE A 136 -0.91 -12.41 -10.37
C PHE A 136 0.50 -11.96 -10.78
N VAL A 137 1.48 -12.20 -9.90
CA VAL A 137 2.88 -11.84 -10.14
C VAL A 137 3.46 -12.63 -11.31
N SER A 138 3.20 -13.94 -11.38
CA SER A 138 3.67 -14.80 -12.45
C SER A 138 3.25 -14.32 -13.83
N ARG A 139 1.98 -13.94 -13.98
CA ARG A 139 1.47 -13.42 -15.25
C ARG A 139 2.15 -12.13 -15.71
N CYS A 140 2.68 -11.34 -14.77
CA CYS A 140 3.39 -10.12 -15.14
C CYS A 140 4.76 -10.40 -15.76
N PHE A 141 5.37 -11.53 -15.47
CA PHE A 141 6.65 -11.94 -16.06
C PHE A 141 6.51 -12.55 -17.47
N GLU A 142 5.31 -12.93 -17.85
CA GLU A 142 5.04 -13.52 -19.17
C GLU A 142 4.84 -12.49 -20.28
N LYS A 143 4.81 -11.22 -19.89
CA LYS A 143 4.69 -10.08 -20.81
C LYS A 143 6.07 -9.55 -21.14
#